data_e37216f8c98b31585565a78be224706c
#
_entry.id   e37216f8c98b31585565a78be224706c
#
_cell.length_a   1.000
_cell.length_b   1.000
_cell.length_c   1.000
_cell.angle_alpha   90.00
_cell.angle_beta   90.00
_cell.angle_gamma   90.00
#
_symmetry.space_group_name_H-M   'P 1'
#
loop_
_entity.id
_entity.type
_entity.pdbx_description
1 polymer ?
#
loop_
_entity_poly.entity_id
_entity_poly.type
_entity_poly.pdbx_seq_one_letter_code
_entity_poly.pdbx_strand_id
1 'polypeptide(L)'
;MIETFSLSASRDGGKTPAVSSLCLRVESGESCALLGANGAGKSTLMLSLVGLAPILSGRAEVCGLEVAKKNLRRIRALAGLVFQNSDDQLFCQTILEDVAFGVENLGFSRGESLETAREWLEKFSISNLAYRPPHGLSEGEKKRAAICGVAAMRPEIMLLDEPSAQLDPRGKRELAELLNSFPQTKIISTHDLDFARSVCKTAAVLDGGRLAARGEIGEILADAELLARCRLA
;
A
#
# COMPACT_ATOMS: atom_id res chain seq x y z
N MET A 1 -1.95 10.04 9.58
CA MET A 1 -2.31 9.11 10.66
C MET A 1 -3.43 8.21 10.21
N ILE A 2 -3.37 6.92 10.56
CA ILE A 2 -4.44 5.92 10.36
C ILE A 2 -4.82 5.36 11.72
N GLU A 3 -6.12 5.17 11.96
CA GLU A 3 -6.61 4.61 13.21
C GLU A 3 -7.81 3.69 12.96
N THR A 4 -7.82 2.53 13.61
CA THR A 4 -8.96 1.58 13.54
C THR A 4 -9.43 1.26 14.94
N PHE A 5 -10.76 1.17 15.11
CA PHE A 5 -11.43 0.96 16.39
C PHE A 5 -12.32 -0.27 16.27
N SER A 6 -11.84 -1.40 16.81
CA SER A 6 -12.52 -2.70 16.73
C SER A 6 -13.05 -3.02 15.32
N LEU A 7 -12.22 -2.70 14.31
CA LEU A 7 -12.57 -2.81 12.89
C LEU A 7 -12.76 -4.27 12.51
N SER A 8 -13.91 -4.60 11.92
CA SER A 8 -14.11 -5.85 11.19
C SER A 8 -14.48 -5.54 9.75
N ALA A 9 -13.79 -6.20 8.81
CA ALA A 9 -13.96 -5.97 7.38
C ALA A 9 -13.93 -7.29 6.60
N SER A 10 -14.59 -7.32 5.44
CA SER A 10 -14.70 -8.50 4.58
C SER A 10 -14.35 -8.20 3.14
N ARG A 11 -13.92 -9.22 2.40
CA ARG A 11 -13.64 -9.12 0.97
C ARG A 11 -14.78 -9.63 0.10
N ASP A 12 -15.65 -10.48 0.65
CA ASP A 12 -16.65 -11.27 -0.08
C ASP A 12 -18.08 -10.69 0.00
N GLY A 13 -18.23 -9.40 0.08
CA GLY A 13 -19.55 -8.74 0.18
C GLY A 13 -20.21 -8.86 1.54
N GLY A 14 -19.44 -9.18 2.60
CA GLY A 14 -19.91 -9.06 3.98
C GLY A 14 -20.36 -10.34 4.66
N LYS A 15 -20.06 -11.51 4.08
CA LYS A 15 -20.47 -12.79 4.69
C LYS A 15 -19.52 -13.27 5.79
N THR A 16 -18.21 -13.14 5.56
CA THR A 16 -17.19 -13.62 6.50
C THR A 16 -16.15 -12.53 6.74
N PRO A 17 -15.87 -12.17 8.01
CA PRO A 17 -14.85 -11.18 8.29
C PRO A 17 -13.44 -11.74 8.02
N ALA A 18 -12.68 -11.08 7.15
CA ALA A 18 -11.25 -11.37 6.95
C ALA A 18 -10.37 -10.58 7.93
N VAL A 19 -10.92 -9.51 8.53
CA VAL A 19 -10.35 -8.74 9.64
C VAL A 19 -11.40 -8.68 10.74
N SER A 20 -11.02 -8.95 11.99
CA SER A 20 -11.95 -9.07 13.12
C SER A 20 -11.48 -8.26 14.32
N SER A 21 -12.30 -7.27 14.73
CA SER A 21 -12.10 -6.43 15.92
C SER A 21 -10.68 -5.84 16.03
N LEU A 22 -10.13 -5.40 14.90
CA LEU A 22 -8.76 -4.90 14.82
C LEU A 22 -8.68 -3.46 15.34
N CYS A 23 -7.77 -3.22 16.30
CA CYS A 23 -7.36 -1.91 16.76
C CYS A 23 -5.91 -1.67 16.33
N LEU A 24 -5.69 -0.76 15.41
CA LEU A 24 -4.38 -0.41 14.88
C LEU A 24 -4.28 1.11 14.76
N ARG A 25 -3.16 1.66 15.18
CA ARG A 25 -2.83 3.07 15.00
C ARG A 25 -1.47 3.18 14.32
N VAL A 26 -1.38 3.96 13.24
CA VAL A 26 -0.15 4.30 12.53
C VAL A 26 -0.03 5.81 12.49
N GLU A 27 1.05 6.33 13.06
CA GLU A 27 1.27 7.77 13.20
C GLU A 27 1.65 8.43 11.87
N SER A 28 1.51 9.75 11.80
CA SER A 28 1.95 10.51 10.61
C SER A 28 3.47 10.39 10.42
N GLY A 29 3.91 10.08 9.20
CA GLY A 29 5.32 9.87 8.86
C GLY A 29 5.87 8.51 9.28
N GLU A 30 5.08 7.66 9.94
CA GLU A 30 5.48 6.30 10.31
C GLU A 30 5.49 5.38 9.08
N SER A 31 6.52 4.51 9.00
CA SER A 31 6.55 3.37 8.08
C SER A 31 6.31 2.09 8.88
N CYS A 32 5.15 1.48 8.70
CA CYS A 32 4.71 0.29 9.42
C CYS A 32 4.61 -0.91 8.47
N ALA A 33 5.31 -2.00 8.79
CA ALA A 33 5.14 -3.28 8.12
C ALA A 33 3.86 -3.97 8.61
N LEU A 34 3.04 -4.43 7.69
CA LEU A 34 1.87 -5.26 7.97
C LEU A 34 2.24 -6.71 7.65
N LEU A 35 2.67 -7.46 8.65
CA LEU A 35 3.15 -8.82 8.54
C LEU A 35 2.02 -9.83 8.80
N GLY A 36 2.14 -11.03 8.26
CA GLY A 36 1.18 -12.12 8.47
C GLY A 36 1.17 -13.09 7.31
N ALA A 37 0.74 -14.32 7.56
CA ALA A 37 0.61 -15.35 6.54
C ALA A 37 -0.37 -14.94 5.42
N ASN A 38 -0.37 -15.70 4.32
CA ASN A 38 -1.39 -15.52 3.28
C ASN A 38 -2.78 -15.78 3.87
N GLY A 39 -3.72 -14.89 3.57
CA GLY A 39 -5.07 -14.94 4.15
C GLY A 39 -5.21 -14.32 5.54
N ALA A 40 -4.16 -13.76 6.15
CA ALA A 40 -4.23 -13.12 7.47
C ALA A 40 -5.07 -11.81 7.52
N GLY A 41 -5.55 -11.31 6.36
CA GLY A 41 -6.41 -10.11 6.30
C GLY A 41 -5.69 -8.83 5.88
N LYS A 42 -4.39 -8.87 5.55
CA LYS A 42 -3.57 -7.69 5.21
C LYS A 42 -4.18 -6.83 4.10
N SER A 43 -4.42 -7.43 2.92
CA SER A 43 -5.02 -6.72 1.78
C SER A 43 -6.44 -6.22 2.09
N THR A 44 -7.24 -7.01 2.82
CA THR A 44 -8.59 -6.61 3.21
C THR A 44 -8.57 -5.39 4.13
N LEU A 45 -7.64 -5.34 5.09
CA LEU A 45 -7.44 -4.14 5.93
C LEU A 45 -7.13 -2.92 5.06
N MET A 46 -6.13 -3.00 4.17
CA MET A 46 -5.76 -1.86 3.33
C MET A 46 -6.88 -1.41 2.40
N LEU A 47 -7.59 -2.37 1.77
CA LEU A 47 -8.76 -2.07 0.94
C LEU A 47 -9.87 -1.39 1.74
N SER A 48 -10.10 -1.81 3.00
CA SER A 48 -11.12 -1.19 3.84
C SER A 48 -10.80 0.26 4.19
N LEU A 49 -9.53 0.61 4.37
CA LEU A 49 -9.08 1.99 4.67
C LEU A 49 -9.38 2.99 3.54
N VAL A 50 -9.49 2.52 2.30
CA VAL A 50 -9.85 3.37 1.13
C VAL A 50 -11.29 3.09 0.64
N GLY A 51 -12.06 2.33 1.41
CA GLY A 51 -13.47 2.01 1.13
C GLY A 51 -13.67 1.13 -0.10
N LEU A 52 -12.73 0.23 -0.40
CA LEU A 52 -12.82 -0.81 -1.44
C LEU A 52 -13.24 -2.17 -0.87
N ALA A 53 -13.11 -2.37 0.44
CA ALA A 53 -13.67 -3.51 1.15
C ALA A 53 -14.68 -3.02 2.20
N PRO A 54 -15.83 -3.69 2.37
CA PRO A 54 -16.86 -3.25 3.30
C PRO A 54 -16.41 -3.42 4.76
N ILE A 55 -16.66 -2.40 5.57
CA ILE A 55 -16.55 -2.44 7.02
C ILE A 55 -17.86 -3.03 7.56
N LEU A 56 -17.75 -4.12 8.31
CA LEU A 56 -18.90 -4.85 8.89
C LEU A 56 -19.27 -4.31 10.28
N SER A 57 -18.26 -3.94 11.07
CA SER A 57 -18.42 -3.35 12.40
C SER A 57 -17.18 -2.57 12.80
N GLY A 58 -17.29 -1.76 13.86
CA GLY A 58 -16.25 -0.83 14.24
C GLY A 58 -16.14 0.35 13.28
N ARG A 59 -15.00 1.03 13.29
CA ARG A 59 -14.73 2.16 12.38
C ARG A 59 -13.23 2.27 12.07
N ALA A 60 -12.93 2.97 10.98
CA ALA A 60 -11.57 3.37 10.64
C ALA A 60 -11.54 4.87 10.31
N GLU A 61 -10.41 5.50 10.62
CA GLU A 61 -10.14 6.90 10.32
C GLU A 61 -8.81 7.00 9.56
N VAL A 62 -8.80 7.82 8.50
CA VAL A 62 -7.65 8.10 7.66
C VAL A 62 -7.48 9.62 7.58
N CYS A 63 -6.36 10.15 8.04
CA CYS A 63 -6.10 11.58 8.16
C CYS A 63 -7.23 12.34 8.91
N GLY A 64 -7.77 11.73 9.99
CA GLY A 64 -8.88 12.29 10.78
C GLY A 64 -10.24 12.22 10.10
N LEU A 65 -10.37 11.57 8.94
CA LEU A 65 -11.62 11.35 8.24
C LEU A 65 -12.11 9.93 8.45
N GLU A 66 -13.31 9.77 8.98
CA GLU A 66 -13.95 8.46 9.07
C GLU A 66 -14.14 7.85 7.68
N VAL A 67 -13.82 6.56 7.53
CA VAL A 67 -14.04 5.80 6.30
C VAL A 67 -15.55 5.54 6.13
N ALA A 68 -16.21 6.50 5.54
CA ALA A 68 -17.64 6.49 5.24
C ALA A 68 -17.88 7.04 3.84
N LYS A 69 -18.96 6.63 3.17
CA LYS A 69 -19.26 6.97 1.76
C LYS A 69 -19.06 8.46 1.43
N LYS A 70 -19.47 9.36 2.34
CA LYS A 70 -19.34 10.82 2.18
C LYS A 70 -17.89 11.33 2.12
N ASN A 71 -16.93 10.59 2.69
CA ASN A 71 -15.54 11.00 2.79
C ASN A 71 -14.61 10.29 1.79
N LEU A 72 -15.07 9.24 1.08
CA LEU A 72 -14.21 8.38 0.26
C LEU A 72 -13.42 9.15 -0.82
N ARG A 73 -14.03 10.15 -1.45
CA ARG A 73 -13.32 10.97 -2.45
C ARG A 73 -12.11 11.68 -1.83
N ARG A 74 -12.28 12.26 -0.64
CA ARG A 74 -11.19 12.94 0.08
C ARG A 74 -10.16 11.95 0.59
N ILE A 75 -10.59 10.81 1.15
CA ILE A 75 -9.69 9.77 1.64
C ILE A 75 -8.82 9.24 0.51
N ARG A 76 -9.38 8.96 -0.68
CA ARG A 76 -8.63 8.47 -1.84
C ARG A 76 -7.67 9.50 -2.46
N ALA A 77 -7.88 10.78 -2.21
CA ALA A 77 -6.92 11.83 -2.55
C ALA A 77 -5.73 11.87 -1.54
N LEU A 78 -5.98 11.51 -0.27
CA LEU A 78 -4.99 11.54 0.80
C LEU A 78 -4.24 10.21 0.99
N ALA A 79 -4.85 9.10 0.62
CA ALA A 79 -4.31 7.76 0.79
C ALA A 79 -4.29 7.02 -0.55
N GLY A 80 -3.10 6.86 -1.10
CA GLY A 80 -2.87 6.09 -2.32
C GLY A 80 -2.64 4.62 -2.02
N LEU A 81 -3.27 3.73 -2.80
CA LEU A 81 -3.14 2.29 -2.69
C LEU A 81 -2.42 1.72 -3.91
N VAL A 82 -1.40 0.91 -3.66
CA VAL A 82 -0.74 0.06 -4.67
C VAL A 82 -1.22 -1.37 -4.48
N PHE A 83 -1.86 -1.92 -5.50
CA PHE A 83 -2.38 -3.29 -5.47
C PHE A 83 -1.27 -4.34 -5.56
N GLN A 84 -1.54 -5.51 -5.00
CA GLN A 84 -0.63 -6.66 -5.07
C GLN A 84 -0.34 -7.06 -6.52
N ASN A 85 -1.37 -7.13 -7.37
CA ASN A 85 -1.24 -7.37 -8.80
C ASN A 85 -1.27 -6.02 -9.55
N SER A 86 -0.19 -5.69 -10.26
CA SER A 86 -0.08 -4.44 -11.01
C SER A 86 -1.03 -4.37 -12.20
N ASP A 87 -1.46 -5.50 -12.76
CA ASP A 87 -2.43 -5.53 -13.87
C ASP A 87 -3.82 -5.07 -13.42
N ASP A 88 -4.14 -5.12 -12.13
CA ASP A 88 -5.39 -4.57 -11.59
C ASP A 88 -5.35 -3.03 -11.48
N GLN A 89 -4.19 -2.43 -11.67
CA GLN A 89 -3.97 -0.98 -11.51
C GLN A 89 -3.59 -0.26 -12.82
N LEU A 90 -2.85 -0.94 -13.71
CA LEU A 90 -2.37 -0.37 -14.98
C LEU A 90 -3.32 -0.79 -16.11
N PHE A 91 -4.07 0.17 -16.67
CA PHE A 91 -5.15 -0.12 -17.63
C PHE A 91 -5.21 0.86 -18.80
N CYS A 92 -4.38 1.93 -18.80
CA CYS A 92 -4.33 2.88 -19.91
C CYS A 92 -3.53 2.31 -21.10
N GLN A 93 -3.51 3.04 -22.22
CA GLN A 93 -2.77 2.62 -23.41
C GLN A 93 -1.26 2.74 -23.22
N THR A 94 -0.81 3.67 -22.37
CA THR A 94 0.60 3.93 -22.09
C THR A 94 0.83 4.12 -20.59
N ILE A 95 2.05 3.83 -20.13
CA ILE A 95 2.46 4.07 -18.73
C ILE A 95 2.37 5.55 -18.36
N LEU A 96 2.67 6.46 -19.29
CA LEU A 96 2.53 7.90 -19.06
C LEU A 96 1.08 8.28 -18.72
N GLU A 97 0.12 7.70 -19.41
CA GLU A 97 -1.30 7.93 -19.15
C GLU A 97 -1.76 7.29 -17.83
N ASP A 98 -1.27 6.10 -17.49
CA ASP A 98 -1.56 5.46 -16.20
C ASP A 98 -1.05 6.31 -15.02
N VAL A 99 0.18 6.84 -15.12
CA VAL A 99 0.75 7.71 -14.09
C VAL A 99 0.00 9.05 -14.01
N ALA A 100 -0.42 9.63 -15.13
CA ALA A 100 -1.18 10.87 -15.19
C ALA A 100 -2.61 10.73 -14.65
N PHE A 101 -3.21 9.54 -14.78
CA PHE A 101 -4.62 9.30 -14.48
C PHE A 101 -5.00 9.68 -13.03
N GLY A 102 -4.14 9.31 -12.06
CA GLY A 102 -4.38 9.66 -10.66
C GLY A 102 -4.37 11.18 -10.42
N VAL A 103 -3.47 11.89 -11.08
CA VAL A 103 -3.32 13.35 -10.99
C VAL A 103 -4.52 14.06 -11.64
N GLU A 104 -4.99 13.58 -12.80
CA GLU A 104 -6.22 14.07 -13.44
C GLU A 104 -7.45 13.93 -12.52
N ASN A 105 -7.57 12.81 -11.80
CA ASN A 105 -8.67 12.57 -10.85
C ASN A 105 -8.63 13.51 -9.62
N LEU A 106 -7.48 14.11 -9.31
CA LEU A 106 -7.37 15.17 -8.30
C LEU A 106 -7.85 16.54 -8.80
N GLY A 107 -8.15 16.67 -10.10
CA GLY A 107 -8.71 17.89 -10.71
C GLY A 107 -7.70 18.73 -11.48
N PHE A 108 -6.47 18.25 -11.70
CA PHE A 108 -5.51 18.91 -12.58
C PHE A 108 -5.90 18.72 -14.05
N SER A 109 -5.52 19.68 -14.90
CA SER A 109 -5.71 19.55 -16.34
C SER A 109 -4.88 18.39 -16.91
N ARG A 110 -5.29 17.86 -18.07
CA ARG A 110 -4.55 16.79 -18.75
C ARG A 110 -3.10 17.19 -19.05
N GLY A 111 -2.85 18.45 -19.41
CA GLY A 111 -1.50 18.94 -19.67
C GLY A 111 -0.61 18.88 -18.44
N GLU A 112 -1.08 19.44 -17.32
CA GLU A 112 -0.38 19.44 -16.03
C GLU A 112 -0.17 18.00 -15.51
N SER A 113 -1.15 17.12 -15.69
CA SER A 113 -1.06 15.73 -15.26
C SER A 113 -0.01 14.95 -16.04
N LEU A 114 0.06 15.15 -17.36
CA LEU A 114 1.08 14.53 -18.21
C LEU A 114 2.49 15.07 -17.92
N GLU A 115 2.62 16.36 -17.59
CA GLU A 115 3.90 16.95 -17.18
C GLU A 115 4.35 16.37 -15.83
N THR A 116 3.46 16.35 -14.84
CA THR A 116 3.70 15.69 -13.56
C THR A 116 4.10 14.22 -13.74
N ALA A 117 3.40 13.50 -14.61
CA ALA A 117 3.71 12.10 -14.88
C ALA A 117 5.13 11.91 -15.44
N ARG A 118 5.59 12.78 -16.37
CA ARG A 118 6.96 12.72 -16.90
C ARG A 118 8.01 12.94 -15.82
N GLU A 119 7.80 13.95 -14.95
CA GLU A 119 8.71 14.21 -13.81
C GLU A 119 8.82 12.99 -12.88
N TRP A 120 7.69 12.32 -12.59
CA TRP A 120 7.70 11.16 -11.71
C TRP A 120 8.29 9.92 -12.36
N LEU A 121 8.06 9.71 -13.65
CA LEU A 121 8.72 8.65 -14.42
C LEU A 121 10.25 8.82 -14.43
N GLU A 122 10.73 10.06 -14.49
CA GLU A 122 12.17 10.35 -14.39
C GLU A 122 12.71 10.04 -12.97
N LYS A 123 12.03 10.50 -11.92
CA LYS A 123 12.39 10.19 -10.53
C LYS A 123 12.44 8.69 -10.25
N PHE A 124 11.58 7.92 -10.90
CA PHE A 124 11.55 6.46 -10.79
C PHE A 124 12.52 5.75 -11.74
N SER A 125 13.26 6.51 -12.57
CA SER A 125 14.19 5.99 -13.59
C SER A 125 13.54 5.02 -14.58
N ILE A 126 12.28 5.31 -14.97
CA ILE A 126 11.48 4.55 -15.94
C ILE A 126 10.91 5.40 -17.08
N SER A 127 11.53 6.54 -17.40
CA SER A 127 11.11 7.41 -18.51
C SER A 127 11.08 6.69 -19.87
N ASN A 128 11.95 5.68 -20.04
CA ASN A 128 11.99 4.82 -21.22
C ASN A 128 10.72 3.96 -21.42
N LEU A 129 9.90 3.82 -20.38
CA LEU A 129 8.65 3.06 -20.41
C LEU A 129 7.44 3.94 -20.71
N ALA A 130 7.57 5.28 -20.73
CA ALA A 130 6.48 6.24 -20.78
C ALA A 130 5.44 5.92 -21.88
N TYR A 131 5.88 5.55 -23.06
CA TYR A 131 5.00 5.30 -24.22
C TYR A 131 4.77 3.80 -24.49
N ARG A 132 5.22 2.94 -23.60
CA ARG A 132 4.98 1.50 -23.69
C ARG A 132 3.63 1.13 -23.09
N PRO A 133 2.92 0.15 -23.67
CA PRO A 133 1.70 -0.37 -23.06
C PRO A 133 2.04 -1.29 -21.86
N PRO A 134 1.21 -1.33 -20.80
CA PRO A 134 1.46 -2.12 -19.60
C PRO A 134 1.72 -3.60 -19.86
N HIS A 135 0.97 -4.21 -20.80
CA HIS A 135 1.10 -5.64 -21.12
C HIS A 135 2.45 -6.03 -21.74
N GLY A 136 3.24 -5.06 -22.20
CA GLY A 136 4.57 -5.28 -22.75
C GLY A 136 5.71 -5.14 -21.74
N LEU A 137 5.40 -5.00 -20.45
CA LEU A 137 6.36 -4.78 -19.39
C LEU A 137 6.59 -6.06 -18.56
N SER A 138 7.80 -6.21 -18.01
CA SER A 138 8.07 -7.17 -16.95
C SER A 138 7.30 -6.81 -15.67
N GLU A 139 7.08 -7.79 -14.79
CA GLU A 139 6.35 -7.58 -13.54
C GLU A 139 7.03 -6.52 -12.63
N GLY A 140 8.36 -6.47 -12.63
CA GLY A 140 9.12 -5.45 -11.90
C GLY A 140 8.91 -4.04 -12.47
N GLU A 141 8.88 -3.89 -13.82
CA GLU A 141 8.58 -2.63 -14.48
C GLU A 141 7.14 -2.17 -14.20
N LYS A 142 6.16 -3.10 -14.28
CA LYS A 142 4.77 -2.82 -13.93
C LYS A 142 4.64 -2.37 -12.47
N LYS A 143 5.28 -3.07 -11.54
CA LYS A 143 5.25 -2.71 -10.11
C LYS A 143 5.81 -1.32 -9.88
N ARG A 144 6.94 -0.99 -10.50
CA ARG A 144 7.56 0.33 -10.41
C ARG A 144 6.66 1.42 -11.01
N ALA A 145 6.00 1.16 -12.14
CA ALA A 145 5.05 2.07 -12.76
C ALA A 145 3.79 2.29 -11.89
N ALA A 146 3.25 1.23 -11.29
CA ALA A 146 2.09 1.31 -10.41
C ALA A 146 2.39 2.16 -9.15
N ILE A 147 3.57 1.96 -8.53
CA ILE A 147 4.02 2.78 -7.39
C ILE A 147 4.24 4.24 -7.82
N CYS A 148 4.83 4.45 -9.02
CA CYS A 148 5.04 5.78 -9.59
C CYS A 148 3.71 6.54 -9.75
N GLY A 149 2.67 5.90 -10.28
CA GLY A 149 1.34 6.50 -10.43
C GLY A 149 0.72 6.94 -9.11
N VAL A 150 0.86 6.13 -8.06
CA VAL A 150 0.41 6.52 -6.71
C VAL A 150 1.25 7.66 -6.15
N ALA A 151 2.57 7.60 -6.27
CA ALA A 151 3.48 8.63 -5.76
C ALA A 151 3.28 9.99 -6.46
N ALA A 152 2.92 9.99 -7.75
CA ALA A 152 2.63 11.20 -8.54
C ALA A 152 1.43 11.99 -7.98
N MET A 153 0.48 11.34 -7.34
CA MET A 153 -0.63 11.98 -6.65
C MET A 153 -0.20 12.73 -5.37
N ARG A 154 1.03 12.51 -4.89
CA ARG A 154 1.58 13.07 -3.64
C ARG A 154 0.67 12.84 -2.43
N PRO A 155 0.20 11.61 -2.17
CA PRO A 155 -0.68 11.33 -1.06
C PRO A 155 0.04 11.56 0.29
N GLU A 156 -0.71 11.76 1.38
CA GLU A 156 -0.15 11.78 2.74
C GLU A 156 0.17 10.37 3.25
N ILE A 157 -0.51 9.36 2.72
CA ILE A 157 -0.40 7.97 3.11
C ILE A 157 -0.23 7.09 1.87
N MET A 158 0.72 6.17 1.92
CA MET A 158 0.92 5.13 0.91
C MET A 158 0.61 3.75 1.52
N LEU A 159 -0.37 3.07 0.96
CA LEU A 159 -0.71 1.69 1.27
C LEU A 159 -0.14 0.81 0.16
N LEU A 160 0.84 -0.04 0.47
CA LEU A 160 1.58 -0.81 -0.52
C LEU A 160 1.37 -2.32 -0.24
N ASP A 161 0.61 -2.99 -1.11
CA ASP A 161 0.33 -4.40 -0.96
C ASP A 161 1.37 -5.25 -1.73
N GLU A 162 2.23 -5.96 -0.98
CA GLU A 162 3.32 -6.79 -1.49
C GLU A 162 4.18 -6.08 -2.56
N PRO A 163 4.74 -4.87 -2.27
CA PRO A 163 5.42 -4.07 -3.30
C PRO A 163 6.74 -4.68 -3.77
N SER A 164 7.38 -5.54 -2.98
CA SER A 164 8.64 -6.24 -3.31
C SER A 164 8.44 -7.59 -4.00
N ALA A 165 7.19 -8.05 -4.12
CA ALA A 165 6.90 -9.33 -4.76
C ALA A 165 7.39 -9.33 -6.22
N GLN A 166 7.96 -10.45 -6.65
CA GLN A 166 8.47 -10.66 -8.03
C GLN A 166 9.65 -9.76 -8.44
N LEU A 167 10.21 -8.97 -7.52
CA LEU A 167 11.44 -8.22 -7.77
C LEU A 167 12.66 -9.09 -7.46
N ASP A 168 13.70 -8.96 -8.27
CA ASP A 168 15.01 -9.50 -7.98
C ASP A 168 15.68 -8.77 -6.79
N PRO A 169 16.76 -9.28 -6.22
CA PRO A 169 17.40 -8.66 -5.06
C PRO A 169 17.88 -7.23 -5.30
N ARG A 170 18.24 -6.87 -6.55
CA ARG A 170 18.62 -5.51 -6.91
C ARG A 170 17.40 -4.59 -6.94
N GLY A 171 16.31 -5.02 -7.60
CA GLY A 171 15.06 -4.29 -7.65
C GLY A 171 14.45 -4.04 -6.26
N LYS A 172 14.57 -5.00 -5.34
CA LYS A 172 14.14 -4.83 -3.93
C LYS A 172 14.94 -3.73 -3.22
N ARG A 173 16.27 -3.68 -3.39
CA ARG A 173 17.11 -2.63 -2.80
C ARG A 173 16.77 -1.25 -3.36
N GLU A 174 16.68 -1.14 -4.69
CA GLU A 174 16.32 0.11 -5.36
C GLU A 174 14.94 0.61 -4.92
N LEU A 175 13.96 -0.30 -4.78
CA LEU A 175 12.63 0.04 -4.27
C LEU A 175 12.69 0.49 -2.80
N ALA A 176 13.47 -0.18 -1.95
CA ALA A 176 13.62 0.18 -0.55
C ALA A 176 14.23 1.59 -0.40
N GLU A 177 15.29 1.89 -1.15
CA GLU A 177 15.92 3.22 -1.17
C GLU A 177 14.91 4.30 -1.61
N LEU A 178 14.14 4.02 -2.66
CA LEU A 178 13.12 4.92 -3.17
C LEU A 178 12.02 5.17 -2.11
N LEU A 179 11.48 4.11 -1.49
CA LEU A 179 10.45 4.24 -0.46
C LEU A 179 10.95 4.98 0.79
N ASN A 180 12.23 4.81 1.14
CA ASN A 180 12.85 5.52 2.25
C ASN A 180 13.06 7.02 1.97
N SER A 181 13.14 7.42 0.70
CA SER A 181 13.21 8.85 0.32
C SER A 181 11.87 9.58 0.48
N PHE A 182 10.76 8.87 0.62
CA PHE A 182 9.44 9.46 0.75
C PHE A 182 9.08 9.71 2.22
N PRO A 183 8.68 10.95 2.60
CA PRO A 183 8.33 11.30 3.97
C PRO A 183 6.93 10.83 4.38
N GLN A 184 6.11 10.35 3.44
CA GLN A 184 4.74 9.94 3.69
C GLN A 184 4.63 8.82 4.72
N THR A 185 3.50 8.76 5.40
CA THR A 185 3.09 7.59 6.18
C THR A 185 2.97 6.39 5.26
N LYS A 186 3.52 5.25 5.65
CA LYS A 186 3.45 4.01 4.84
C LYS A 186 2.92 2.84 5.65
N ILE A 187 1.97 2.10 5.07
CA ILE A 187 1.68 0.73 5.49
C ILE A 187 2.11 -0.18 4.35
N ILE A 188 3.01 -1.09 4.63
CA ILE A 188 3.59 -2.02 3.65
C ILE A 188 3.26 -3.44 4.07
N SER A 189 2.33 -4.10 3.35
CA SER A 189 2.15 -5.54 3.56
C SER A 189 3.27 -6.29 2.86
N THR A 190 3.85 -7.24 3.54
CA THR A 190 4.83 -8.14 2.95
C THR A 190 5.02 -9.40 3.80
N HIS A 191 5.46 -10.48 3.16
CA HIS A 191 6.00 -11.68 3.79
C HIS A 191 7.54 -11.71 3.73
N ASP A 192 8.17 -10.75 3.04
CA ASP A 192 9.62 -10.58 2.96
C ASP A 192 10.10 -9.75 4.17
N LEU A 193 10.60 -10.46 5.20
CA LEU A 193 11.01 -9.85 6.47
C LEU A 193 12.24 -8.94 6.31
N ASP A 194 13.15 -9.27 5.40
CA ASP A 194 14.33 -8.45 5.12
C ASP A 194 13.93 -7.14 4.43
N PHE A 195 13.01 -7.21 3.47
CA PHE A 195 12.46 -6.00 2.85
C PHE A 195 11.71 -5.16 3.87
N ALA A 196 10.86 -5.76 4.71
CA ALA A 196 10.16 -5.07 5.79
C ALA A 196 11.13 -4.31 6.70
N ARG A 197 12.21 -4.97 7.13
CA ARG A 197 13.26 -4.38 7.98
C ARG A 197 13.98 -3.22 7.30
N SER A 198 14.15 -3.27 5.98
CA SER A 198 14.87 -2.23 5.22
C SER A 198 14.06 -0.94 5.04
N VAL A 199 12.71 -1.00 5.13
CA VAL A 199 11.82 0.14 4.84
C VAL A 199 11.01 0.60 6.04
N CYS A 200 10.68 -0.30 6.97
CA CYS A 200 9.77 -0.01 8.08
C CYS A 200 10.50 0.15 9.41
N LYS A 201 9.99 1.05 10.25
CA LYS A 201 10.47 1.23 11.64
C LYS A 201 9.66 0.39 12.62
N THR A 202 8.40 0.17 12.35
CA THR A 202 7.48 -0.60 13.18
C THR A 202 6.85 -1.73 12.39
N ALA A 203 6.28 -2.70 13.08
CA ALA A 203 5.49 -3.76 12.48
C ALA A 203 4.20 -4.03 13.26
N ALA A 204 3.16 -4.38 12.53
CA ALA A 204 1.91 -4.95 13.03
C ALA A 204 1.77 -6.37 12.44
N VAL A 205 1.69 -7.37 13.29
CA VAL A 205 1.54 -8.78 12.88
C VAL A 205 0.08 -9.17 12.94
N LEU A 206 -0.46 -9.61 11.82
CA LEU A 206 -1.81 -10.15 11.73
C LEU A 206 -1.80 -11.68 11.72
N ASP A 207 -2.65 -12.27 12.52
CA ASP A 207 -2.95 -13.70 12.49
C ASP A 207 -4.46 -13.93 12.55
N GLY A 208 -5.01 -14.70 11.60
CA GLY A 208 -6.44 -14.99 11.52
C GLY A 208 -7.35 -13.75 11.55
N GLY A 209 -6.94 -12.64 10.92
CA GLY A 209 -7.71 -11.40 10.88
C GLY A 209 -7.61 -10.52 12.14
N ARG A 210 -6.76 -10.88 13.10
CA ARG A 210 -6.58 -10.17 14.37
C ARG A 210 -5.16 -9.64 14.50
N LEU A 211 -4.98 -8.57 15.27
CA LEU A 211 -3.66 -8.08 15.63
C LEU A 211 -3.05 -9.01 16.68
N ALA A 212 -1.98 -9.71 16.30
CA ALA A 212 -1.24 -10.61 17.21
C ALA A 212 -0.16 -9.87 18.00
N ALA A 213 0.52 -8.91 17.37
CA ALA A 213 1.56 -8.08 17.99
C ALA A 213 1.74 -6.77 17.24
N ARG A 214 2.27 -5.73 17.92
CA ARG A 214 2.73 -4.48 17.34
C ARG A 214 3.91 -3.95 18.13
N GLY A 215 4.95 -3.46 17.45
CA GLY A 215 6.14 -2.92 18.10
C GLY A 215 7.18 -2.43 17.08
N GLU A 216 8.37 -2.14 17.58
CA GLU A 216 9.54 -1.85 16.74
C GLU A 216 9.86 -3.05 15.85
N ILE A 217 10.21 -2.79 14.58
CA ILE A 217 10.43 -3.86 13.59
C ILE A 217 11.53 -4.85 14.07
N GLY A 218 12.60 -4.34 14.70
CA GLY A 218 13.70 -5.16 15.22
C GLY A 218 13.27 -6.12 16.31
N GLU A 219 12.41 -5.68 17.23
CA GLU A 219 11.87 -6.50 18.32
C GLU A 219 10.93 -7.58 17.79
N ILE A 220 10.01 -7.20 16.90
CA ILE A 220 9.06 -8.14 16.26
C ILE A 220 9.82 -9.22 15.48
N LEU A 221 10.85 -8.87 14.72
CA LEU A 221 11.62 -9.83 13.92
C LEU A 221 12.60 -10.67 14.76
N ALA A 222 12.91 -10.28 15.98
CA ALA A 222 13.70 -11.06 16.92
C ALA A 222 12.88 -12.10 17.71
N ASP A 223 11.55 -11.95 17.73
CA ASP A 223 10.64 -12.86 18.46
C ASP A 223 10.33 -14.11 17.59
N ALA A 224 11.22 -15.11 17.68
CA ALA A 224 11.08 -16.36 16.91
C ALA A 224 9.79 -17.14 17.27
N GLU A 225 9.30 -17.05 18.51
CA GLU A 225 8.07 -17.73 18.93
C GLU A 225 6.84 -17.07 18.28
N LEU A 226 6.78 -15.73 18.26
CA LEU A 226 5.75 -14.98 17.55
C LEU A 226 5.75 -15.31 16.07
N LEU A 227 6.92 -15.28 15.42
CA LEU A 227 7.04 -15.54 13.98
C LEU A 227 6.58 -16.96 13.63
N ALA A 228 7.00 -17.97 14.39
CA ALA A 228 6.59 -19.36 14.19
C ALA A 228 5.07 -19.54 14.40
N ARG A 229 4.50 -18.96 15.46
CA ARG A 229 3.05 -18.98 15.74
C ARG A 229 2.25 -18.35 14.61
N CYS A 230 2.73 -17.23 14.05
CA CYS A 230 2.07 -16.50 12.97
C CYS A 230 2.47 -16.99 11.57
N ARG A 231 3.22 -18.10 11.46
CA ARG A 231 3.67 -18.73 10.19
C ARG A 231 4.49 -17.79 9.31
N LEU A 232 5.39 -17.04 9.94
CA LEU A 232 6.29 -16.08 9.27
C LEU A 232 7.76 -16.57 9.28
N ALA A 233 8.04 -17.67 9.99
CA ALA A 233 9.32 -18.36 10.03
C ALA A 233 9.11 -19.86 9.79
#